data_3d2bb8c27a03bfcc6277eaad2ca6f828
#
_entry.id   3d2bb8c27a03bfcc6277eaad2ca6f828
#
_cell.length_a   1.000
_cell.length_b   1.000
_cell.length_c   1.000
_cell.angle_alpha   90.00
_cell.angle_beta   90.00
_cell.angle_gamma   90.00
#
_symmetry.space_group_name_H-M   'P 1'
#
loop_
_entity.id
_entity.type
_entity.pdbx_description
1 polymer ?
#
loop_
_entity_poly.entity_id
_entity_poly.type
_entity_poly.pdbx_seq_one_letter_code
_entity_poly.pdbx_strand_id
1 'polypeptide(L)'
;MKSKILRSLLFGFAAPCLAAMGTPQKSKSDKFKREAPAPLKFGSDGKFRILHLTDIHDVDPDMDDEVDRKIPLARDIETINTIEKCLDIAKPDLVVFGGDNISGYWQEFTYDYIEKTIKKIVTPIAERNIPLAIVFGNHDGEAGFHREFQMLIYSEYENFRSNFNDADVYGCGNCCLTIKSSDGSRDAFGIWLIDSNDYVKRPDGSFGYDRVHADQIEWYERRAAQLREANGGEPLSILFQHMPVQQELDMLTETAENGENVIDCGGKLFSFGDKLISGRLRERPCPPDESLDAHDQLESWKRMGDVIAAFFGHDHVNDFHINCDGIDLYQTIGCGYFTYGREHGGRLIILDEKDPRRLET
;
A
#
# COMPACT_ATOMS: atom_id res chain seq x y z
N MET A 1 51.23 -6.90 35.54
CA MET A 1 52.49 -6.16 35.75
C MET A 1 52.57 -5.05 34.72
N LYS A 2 52.57 -3.78 35.22
CA LYS A 2 53.22 -2.55 34.73
C LYS A 2 53.00 -2.16 33.27
N SER A 3 52.23 -1.14 32.94
CA SER A 3 52.37 0.32 33.18
C SER A 3 53.36 1.02 32.21
N LYS A 4 52.88 2.07 31.52
CA LYS A 4 53.34 3.47 31.38
C LYS A 4 53.14 3.95 29.95
N ILE A 5 52.27 4.94 29.64
CA ILE A 5 52.41 6.41 29.74
C ILE A 5 53.61 6.98 29.01
N LEU A 6 53.40 7.85 28.02
CA LEU A 6 54.03 9.17 27.81
C LEU A 6 53.49 9.81 26.52
N ARG A 7 52.72 10.85 26.57
CA ARG A 7 52.93 12.31 26.61
C ARG A 7 53.61 12.93 25.39
N SER A 8 52.84 13.66 24.67
CA SER A 8 52.97 15.02 24.09
C SER A 8 54.33 15.51 23.54
N LEU A 9 54.25 16.13 22.34
CA LEU A 9 54.96 17.38 22.07
C LEU A 9 54.27 18.16 20.93
N LEU A 10 53.82 19.36 21.29
CA LEU A 10 53.47 20.45 20.38
C LEU A 10 54.72 21.02 19.73
N PHE A 11 54.68 21.36 18.45
CA PHE A 11 55.41 22.51 17.92
C PHE A 11 54.59 23.15 16.80
N GLY A 12 54.23 24.38 17.02
CA GLY A 12 53.64 25.26 16.04
C GLY A 12 54.67 25.90 15.14
N PHE A 13 54.28 26.17 13.93
CA PHE A 13 54.87 27.23 13.11
C PHE A 13 53.71 27.96 12.37
N ALA A 14 53.67 29.25 12.61
CA ALA A 14 52.76 30.19 11.95
C ALA A 14 53.51 30.87 10.78
N ALA A 15 52.73 31.17 9.76
CA ALA A 15 52.65 32.38 8.95
C ALA A 15 52.97 32.20 7.46
N PRO A 16 52.70 33.19 6.63
CA PRO A 16 51.38 33.39 5.97
C PRO A 16 51.59 33.38 4.44
N CYS A 17 50.54 33.11 3.66
CA CYS A 17 50.55 33.64 2.30
C CYS A 17 49.18 33.65 1.62
N LEU A 18 48.83 34.85 1.30
CA LEU A 18 48.04 35.36 0.14
C LEU A 18 46.75 34.69 -0.28
N ALA A 19 45.75 35.54 -0.19
CA ALA A 19 44.47 35.48 -0.87
C ALA A 19 44.64 35.23 -2.38
N ALA A 20 43.99 34.15 -2.84
CA ALA A 20 43.47 34.07 -4.19
C ALA A 20 41.95 33.96 -4.01
N MET A 21 41.24 35.01 -4.35
CA MET A 21 39.77 35.03 -4.49
C MET A 21 39.41 34.11 -5.66
N GLY A 22 39.17 32.84 -5.36
CA GLY A 22 38.47 31.93 -6.24
C GLY A 22 36.97 32.11 -6.00
N THR A 23 36.23 32.40 -7.06
CA THR A 23 34.78 32.33 -7.08
C THR A 23 34.28 31.06 -6.40
N PRO A 24 33.23 31.11 -5.56
CA PRO A 24 32.72 29.92 -4.89
C PRO A 24 32.24 28.93 -5.92
N GLN A 25 32.98 27.83 -6.02
CA GLN A 25 32.53 26.66 -6.77
C GLN A 25 31.25 26.18 -6.11
N LYS A 26 30.12 26.27 -6.81
CA LYS A 26 28.85 25.67 -6.40
C LYS A 26 29.10 24.23 -5.99
N SER A 27 28.80 23.91 -4.74
CA SER A 27 28.99 22.57 -4.19
C SER A 27 28.18 21.57 -5.01
N LYS A 28 28.73 20.38 -5.24
CA LYS A 28 28.04 19.27 -5.94
C LYS A 28 26.78 18.78 -5.20
N SER A 29 26.44 19.34 -4.04
CA SER A 29 25.24 19.02 -3.27
C SER A 29 23.93 19.58 -3.84
N ASP A 30 24.00 20.54 -4.78
CA ASP A 30 22.78 21.11 -5.39
C ASP A 30 22.18 20.26 -6.53
N LYS A 31 22.80 19.13 -6.88
CA LYS A 31 22.30 18.24 -7.96
C LYS A 31 21.22 17.24 -7.53
N PHE A 32 20.86 17.18 -6.24
CA PHE A 32 19.89 16.21 -5.70
C PHE A 32 18.72 16.84 -4.96
N LYS A 33 18.43 18.12 -5.17
CA LYS A 33 17.13 18.65 -4.76
C LYS A 33 16.10 18.26 -5.81
N ARG A 34 15.47 17.08 -5.64
CA ARG A 34 14.22 16.78 -6.33
C ARG A 34 13.21 17.86 -5.91
N GLU A 35 12.56 18.49 -6.87
CA GLU A 35 11.37 19.31 -6.56
C GLU A 35 10.34 18.37 -5.92
N ALA A 36 9.66 18.86 -4.87
CA ALA A 36 8.58 18.09 -4.27
C ALA A 36 7.53 17.80 -5.37
N PRO A 37 7.02 16.56 -5.44
CA PRO A 37 6.03 16.23 -6.45
C PRO A 37 4.79 17.12 -6.31
N ALA A 38 4.12 17.41 -7.43
CA ALA A 38 2.91 18.20 -7.42
C ALA A 38 1.86 17.58 -6.47
N PRO A 39 1.15 18.39 -5.66
CA PRO A 39 0.15 17.87 -4.74
C PRO A 39 -0.98 17.17 -5.49
N LEU A 40 -1.54 16.11 -4.92
CA LEU A 40 -2.80 15.54 -5.39
C LEU A 40 -3.90 16.60 -5.24
N LYS A 41 -4.78 16.69 -6.22
CA LYS A 41 -5.78 17.75 -6.26
C LYS A 41 -7.01 17.31 -7.03
N PHE A 42 -8.21 17.64 -6.53
CA PHE A 42 -9.44 17.45 -7.29
C PHE A 42 -9.39 18.17 -8.64
N GLY A 43 -9.89 17.49 -9.67
CA GLY A 43 -10.02 18.05 -11.00
C GLY A 43 -10.99 19.25 -11.05
N SER A 44 -11.00 19.98 -12.14
CA SER A 44 -11.94 21.09 -12.38
C SER A 44 -13.40 20.62 -12.42
N ASP A 45 -13.65 19.33 -12.65
CA ASP A 45 -14.95 18.66 -12.58
C ASP A 45 -15.39 18.34 -11.14
N GLY A 46 -14.51 18.56 -10.16
CA GLY A 46 -14.71 18.23 -8.75
C GLY A 46 -14.52 16.75 -8.44
N LYS A 47 -13.97 15.98 -9.38
CA LYS A 47 -13.72 14.55 -9.21
C LYS A 47 -12.24 14.26 -8.98
N PHE A 48 -11.96 13.16 -8.29
CA PHE A 48 -10.63 12.57 -8.17
C PHE A 48 -10.76 11.05 -8.33
N ARG A 49 -10.02 10.50 -9.26
CA ARG A 49 -10.10 9.11 -9.68
C ARG A 49 -8.91 8.33 -9.18
N ILE A 50 -9.17 7.27 -8.43
CA ILE A 50 -8.13 6.37 -7.91
C ILE A 50 -8.32 5.01 -8.57
N LEU A 51 -7.25 4.45 -9.10
CA LEU A 51 -7.22 3.06 -9.55
C LEU A 51 -6.49 2.23 -8.50
N HIS A 52 -7.20 1.33 -7.85
CA HIS A 52 -6.64 0.36 -6.92
C HIS A 52 -6.32 -0.94 -7.66
N LEU A 53 -5.05 -1.32 -7.68
CA LEU A 53 -4.53 -2.57 -8.23
C LEU A 53 -3.86 -3.32 -7.08
N THR A 54 -4.25 -4.55 -6.83
CA THR A 54 -3.73 -5.37 -5.73
C THR A 54 -3.40 -6.76 -6.21
N ASP A 55 -2.62 -7.51 -5.45
CA ASP A 55 -2.28 -8.90 -5.74
C ASP A 55 -1.74 -9.06 -7.16
N ILE A 56 -0.76 -8.23 -7.51
CA ILE A 56 -0.11 -8.27 -8.83
C ILE A 56 0.78 -9.51 -8.91
N HIS A 57 1.44 -9.85 -7.80
CA HIS A 57 2.34 -11.01 -7.66
C HIS A 57 3.32 -11.17 -8.81
N ASP A 58 3.78 -10.05 -9.39
CA ASP A 58 4.62 -10.11 -10.56
C ASP A 58 5.99 -10.73 -10.28
N VAL A 59 6.56 -11.35 -11.30
CA VAL A 59 7.90 -11.93 -11.29
C VAL A 59 8.61 -11.63 -12.60
N ASP A 60 9.94 -11.48 -12.57
CA ASP A 60 10.73 -11.38 -13.79
C ASP A 60 10.84 -12.75 -14.46
N PRO A 61 10.34 -12.94 -15.70
CA PRO A 61 10.42 -14.21 -16.41
C PRO A 61 11.85 -14.60 -16.85
N ASP A 62 12.80 -13.67 -16.79
CA ASP A 62 14.21 -13.91 -17.11
C ASP A 62 14.97 -14.57 -15.93
N MET A 63 14.27 -15.05 -14.91
CA MET A 63 14.89 -15.82 -13.82
C MET A 63 15.56 -17.07 -14.38
N ASP A 64 16.85 -17.18 -14.13
CA ASP A 64 17.72 -18.21 -14.65
C ASP A 64 17.22 -19.63 -14.36
N ASP A 65 17.44 -20.53 -15.33
CA ASP A 65 16.96 -21.91 -15.44
C ASP A 65 17.39 -22.89 -14.31
N GLU A 66 18.06 -22.44 -13.25
CA GLU A 66 18.49 -23.32 -12.16
C GLU A 66 17.34 -23.86 -11.30
N VAL A 67 16.20 -23.24 -11.34
CA VAL A 67 14.97 -23.77 -10.76
C VAL A 67 14.10 -24.25 -11.91
N ASP A 68 13.87 -25.54 -12.01
CA ASP A 68 13.12 -26.29 -13.04
C ASP A 68 11.64 -25.84 -13.24
N ARG A 69 11.37 -24.56 -13.05
CA ARG A 69 10.05 -23.91 -13.15
C ARG A 69 10.12 -22.78 -14.17
N LYS A 70 9.83 -23.14 -15.41
CA LYS A 70 9.62 -22.12 -16.45
C LYS A 70 8.48 -21.20 -16.03
N ILE A 71 8.82 -19.97 -15.66
CA ILE A 71 7.83 -18.91 -15.43
C ILE A 71 7.16 -18.66 -16.79
N PRO A 72 5.83 -18.80 -16.88
CA PRO A 72 5.16 -18.61 -18.17
C PRO A 72 5.20 -17.15 -18.57
N LEU A 73 6.01 -16.78 -19.55
CA LEU A 73 6.08 -15.44 -20.13
C LEU A 73 4.67 -14.88 -20.49
N ALA A 74 3.75 -15.76 -20.86
CA ALA A 74 2.37 -15.38 -21.15
C ALA A 74 1.69 -14.69 -19.95
N ARG A 75 1.91 -15.17 -18.72
CA ARG A 75 1.32 -14.59 -17.50
C ARG A 75 1.86 -13.19 -17.23
N ASP A 76 3.14 -13.00 -17.44
CA ASP A 76 3.79 -11.71 -17.34
C ASP A 76 3.18 -10.69 -18.31
N ILE A 77 3.07 -11.06 -19.58
CA ILE A 77 2.46 -10.22 -20.62
C ILE A 77 0.99 -9.90 -20.27
N GLU A 78 0.23 -10.88 -19.79
CA GLU A 78 -1.17 -10.69 -19.41
C GLU A 78 -1.31 -9.77 -18.20
N THR A 79 -0.43 -9.86 -17.20
CA THR A 79 -0.40 -8.95 -16.04
C THR A 79 -0.19 -7.52 -16.49
N ILE A 80 0.85 -7.25 -17.29
CA ILE A 80 1.14 -5.90 -17.78
C ILE A 80 0.01 -5.37 -18.68
N ASN A 81 -0.51 -6.19 -19.59
CA ASN A 81 -1.64 -5.80 -20.43
C ASN A 81 -2.89 -5.47 -19.60
N THR A 82 -3.11 -6.14 -18.48
CA THR A 82 -4.24 -5.86 -17.58
C THR A 82 -4.03 -4.53 -16.86
N ILE A 83 -2.83 -4.26 -16.36
CA ILE A 83 -2.48 -2.94 -15.80
C ILE A 83 -2.74 -1.84 -16.81
N GLU A 84 -2.22 -1.98 -18.04
CA GLU A 84 -2.40 -0.96 -19.10
C GLU A 84 -3.86 -0.74 -19.46
N LYS A 85 -4.65 -1.80 -19.61
CA LYS A 85 -6.09 -1.68 -19.87
C LYS A 85 -6.83 -0.98 -18.73
N CYS A 86 -6.51 -1.32 -17.48
CA CYS A 86 -7.10 -0.65 -16.33
C CYS A 86 -6.78 0.85 -16.33
N LEU A 87 -5.53 1.23 -16.63
CA LEU A 87 -5.11 2.63 -16.75
C LEU A 87 -5.87 3.37 -17.86
N ASP A 88 -5.99 2.75 -19.03
CA ASP A 88 -6.66 3.34 -20.20
C ASP A 88 -8.17 3.54 -19.99
N ILE A 89 -8.82 2.63 -19.27
CA ILE A 89 -10.24 2.70 -18.93
C ILE A 89 -10.48 3.70 -17.80
N ALA A 90 -9.73 3.59 -16.70
CA ALA A 90 -9.93 4.36 -15.50
C ALA A 90 -9.48 5.81 -15.63
N LYS A 91 -8.40 6.07 -16.39
CA LYS A 91 -7.74 7.39 -16.52
C LYS A 91 -7.55 8.04 -15.15
N PRO A 92 -6.84 7.37 -14.22
CA PRO A 92 -6.81 7.77 -12.83
C PRO A 92 -5.94 8.99 -12.59
N ASP A 93 -6.25 9.73 -11.53
CA ASP A 93 -5.44 10.81 -10.98
C ASP A 93 -4.39 10.27 -9.98
N LEU A 94 -4.59 9.04 -9.49
CA LEU A 94 -3.70 8.30 -8.61
C LEU A 94 -3.87 6.79 -8.84
N VAL A 95 -2.78 6.06 -8.91
CA VAL A 95 -2.77 4.59 -8.78
C VAL A 95 -2.35 4.22 -7.37
N VAL A 96 -3.04 3.27 -6.76
CA VAL A 96 -2.64 2.65 -5.49
C VAL A 96 -2.38 1.17 -5.73
N PHE A 97 -1.15 0.71 -5.45
CA PHE A 97 -0.86 -0.72 -5.36
C PHE A 97 -1.23 -1.21 -3.96
N GLY A 98 -2.12 -2.20 -3.92
CA GLY A 98 -2.78 -2.69 -2.71
C GLY A 98 -2.05 -3.80 -1.95
N GLY A 99 -0.77 -4.01 -2.23
CA GLY A 99 0.02 -5.08 -1.63
C GLY A 99 0.10 -6.34 -2.47
N ASP A 100 1.00 -7.24 -2.09
CA ASP A 100 1.42 -8.40 -2.87
C ASP A 100 1.78 -7.99 -4.31
N ASN A 101 2.61 -6.95 -4.37
CA ASN A 101 3.00 -6.31 -5.63
C ASN A 101 3.96 -7.21 -6.41
N ILE A 102 4.87 -7.89 -5.69
CA ILE A 102 5.78 -8.89 -6.23
C ILE A 102 5.53 -10.24 -5.58
N SER A 103 5.85 -11.32 -6.28
CA SER A 103 5.68 -12.67 -5.75
C SER A 103 6.84 -13.09 -4.85
N GLY A 104 6.54 -13.57 -3.65
CA GLY A 104 7.51 -14.20 -2.76
C GLY A 104 7.69 -15.71 -2.95
N TYR A 105 6.88 -16.36 -3.78
CA TYR A 105 6.88 -17.82 -3.99
C TYR A 105 8.13 -18.39 -4.64
N TRP A 106 8.91 -17.53 -5.29
CA TRP A 106 10.08 -17.90 -6.08
C TRP A 106 11.30 -17.56 -5.26
N GLN A 107 11.82 -18.50 -4.49
CA GLN A 107 12.90 -18.34 -3.53
C GLN A 107 14.19 -17.80 -4.17
N GLU A 108 14.92 -17.00 -3.39
CA GLU A 108 16.24 -16.42 -3.70
C GLU A 108 16.25 -15.37 -4.80
N PHE A 109 15.39 -14.35 -4.66
CA PHE A 109 15.50 -13.16 -5.49
C PHE A 109 16.79 -12.40 -5.19
N THR A 110 17.50 -12.03 -6.23
CA THR A 110 18.56 -11.02 -6.14
C THR A 110 17.94 -9.62 -6.15
N TYR A 111 18.70 -8.63 -5.69
CA TYR A 111 18.28 -7.23 -5.79
C TYR A 111 17.88 -6.85 -7.23
N ASP A 112 18.66 -7.30 -8.23
CA ASP A 112 18.41 -7.02 -9.65
C ASP A 112 17.04 -7.56 -10.12
N TYR A 113 16.60 -8.70 -9.60
CA TYR A 113 15.27 -9.25 -9.91
C TYR A 113 14.16 -8.39 -9.34
N ILE A 114 14.28 -8.02 -8.08
CA ILE A 114 13.27 -7.19 -7.41
C ILE A 114 13.16 -5.84 -8.12
N GLU A 115 14.31 -5.22 -8.43
CA GLU A 115 14.35 -3.97 -9.17
C GLU A 115 13.69 -4.10 -10.54
N LYS A 116 14.01 -5.14 -11.31
CA LYS A 116 13.41 -5.39 -12.64
C LYS A 116 11.91 -5.63 -12.54
N THR A 117 11.46 -6.44 -11.58
CA THR A 117 10.04 -6.74 -11.38
C THR A 117 9.28 -5.47 -11.00
N ILE A 118 9.74 -4.72 -10.01
CA ILE A 118 9.13 -3.43 -9.63
C ILE A 118 9.12 -2.46 -10.81
N LYS A 119 10.25 -2.33 -11.52
CA LYS A 119 10.34 -1.45 -12.69
C LYS A 119 9.30 -1.79 -13.75
N LYS A 120 9.08 -3.07 -14.00
CA LYS A 120 8.14 -3.55 -14.99
C LYS A 120 6.70 -3.15 -14.65
N ILE A 121 6.24 -3.39 -13.42
CA ILE A 121 4.88 -3.04 -13.00
C ILE A 121 4.67 -1.52 -12.83
N VAL A 122 5.72 -0.76 -12.52
CA VAL A 122 5.64 0.70 -12.36
C VAL A 122 5.71 1.44 -13.69
N THR A 123 6.41 0.89 -14.69
CA THR A 123 6.65 1.56 -15.99
C THR A 123 5.36 2.06 -16.66
N PRO A 124 4.26 1.29 -16.77
CA PRO A 124 3.03 1.77 -17.40
C PRO A 124 2.45 3.02 -16.74
N ILE A 125 2.60 3.14 -15.41
CA ILE A 125 2.11 4.26 -14.61
C ILE A 125 3.06 5.47 -14.76
N ALA A 126 4.37 5.22 -14.68
CA ALA A 126 5.39 6.26 -14.76
C ALA A 126 5.43 6.91 -16.14
N GLU A 127 5.30 6.15 -17.23
CA GLU A 127 5.25 6.66 -18.61
C GLU A 127 4.04 7.56 -18.86
N ARG A 128 2.94 7.33 -18.15
CA ARG A 128 1.73 8.17 -18.18
C ARG A 128 1.82 9.35 -17.20
N ASN A 129 2.92 9.46 -16.44
CA ASN A 129 3.13 10.46 -15.38
C ASN A 129 1.98 10.50 -14.36
N ILE A 130 1.38 9.34 -14.07
CA ILE A 130 0.31 9.21 -13.10
C ILE A 130 0.94 9.03 -11.70
N PRO A 131 0.50 9.76 -10.66
CA PRO A 131 0.92 9.55 -9.29
C PRO A 131 0.73 8.09 -8.85
N LEU A 132 1.73 7.53 -8.15
CA LEU A 132 1.70 6.16 -7.63
C LEU A 132 1.89 6.16 -6.12
N ALA A 133 1.00 5.48 -5.41
CA ALA A 133 1.15 5.14 -4.00
C ALA A 133 1.12 3.62 -3.84
N ILE A 134 1.72 3.10 -2.76
CA ILE A 134 1.74 1.66 -2.50
C ILE A 134 1.47 1.37 -1.03
N VAL A 135 0.90 0.22 -0.77
CA VAL A 135 1.02 -0.55 0.47
C VAL A 135 1.72 -1.87 0.16
N PHE A 136 2.26 -2.52 1.17
CA PHE A 136 2.84 -3.85 1.05
C PHE A 136 1.85 -4.92 1.52
N GLY A 137 1.95 -6.11 0.92
CA GLY A 137 1.27 -7.30 1.37
C GLY A 137 2.23 -8.29 2.04
N ASN A 138 1.71 -9.44 2.42
CA ASN A 138 2.50 -10.45 3.12
C ASN A 138 3.56 -11.11 2.22
N HIS A 139 3.28 -11.26 0.93
CA HIS A 139 4.23 -11.86 -0.01
C HIS A 139 5.37 -10.94 -0.44
N ASP A 140 5.20 -9.63 -0.34
CA ASP A 140 6.29 -8.68 -0.66
C ASP A 140 7.52 -8.89 0.24
N GLY A 141 7.31 -9.27 1.51
CA GLY A 141 8.38 -9.58 2.45
C GLY A 141 9.09 -10.92 2.20
N GLU A 142 8.46 -11.86 1.49
CA GLU A 142 8.98 -13.21 1.24
C GLU A 142 10.08 -13.24 0.16
N ALA A 143 10.22 -12.17 -0.61
CA ALA A 143 11.20 -12.06 -1.69
C ALA A 143 12.67 -12.00 -1.21
N GLY A 144 12.94 -12.20 0.07
CA GLY A 144 14.28 -12.21 0.65
C GLY A 144 14.89 -10.83 0.87
N PHE A 145 14.19 -9.77 0.53
CA PHE A 145 14.58 -8.38 0.79
C PHE A 145 13.49 -7.67 1.60
N HIS A 146 13.90 -6.97 2.64
CA HIS A 146 13.00 -6.18 3.45
C HIS A 146 12.22 -5.17 2.63
N ARG A 147 10.96 -4.92 3.01
CA ARG A 147 10.05 -3.99 2.34
C ARG A 147 10.64 -2.58 2.22
N GLU A 148 11.50 -2.17 3.14
CA GLU A 148 12.21 -0.89 3.09
C GLU A 148 13.15 -0.78 1.87
N PHE A 149 13.79 -1.88 1.44
CA PHE A 149 14.60 -1.87 0.22
C PHE A 149 13.74 -1.74 -1.03
N GLN A 150 12.59 -2.40 -1.05
CA GLN A 150 11.62 -2.23 -2.14
C GLN A 150 11.09 -0.80 -2.18
N MET A 151 10.80 -0.20 -1.01
CA MET A 151 10.41 1.20 -0.90
C MET A 151 11.46 2.15 -1.49
N LEU A 152 12.76 1.87 -1.32
CA LEU A 152 13.82 2.64 -1.97
C LEU A 152 13.71 2.59 -3.49
N ILE A 153 13.45 1.42 -4.08
CA ILE A 153 13.30 1.26 -5.53
C ILE A 153 12.09 2.07 -6.02
N TYR A 154 10.92 1.94 -5.35
CA TYR A 154 9.75 2.75 -5.69
C TYR A 154 10.02 4.26 -5.58
N SER A 155 10.80 4.68 -4.58
CA SER A 155 11.13 6.09 -4.36
C SER A 155 12.02 6.72 -5.43
N GLU A 156 12.61 5.92 -6.34
CA GLU A 156 13.37 6.43 -7.47
C GLU A 156 12.49 7.08 -8.54
N TYR A 157 11.19 6.78 -8.55
CA TYR A 157 10.25 7.31 -9.53
C TYR A 157 9.71 8.68 -9.11
N GLU A 158 9.73 9.65 -10.04
CA GLU A 158 9.26 11.03 -9.79
C GLU A 158 7.77 11.12 -9.48
N ASN A 159 6.99 10.17 -9.98
CA ASN A 159 5.54 10.09 -9.75
C ASN A 159 5.18 9.35 -8.45
N PHE A 160 6.13 8.85 -7.68
CA PHE A 160 5.90 8.15 -6.42
C PHE A 160 5.44 9.12 -5.32
N ARG A 161 4.45 8.70 -4.52
CA ARG A 161 3.78 9.55 -3.52
C ARG A 161 3.79 8.98 -2.11
N SER A 162 3.97 7.67 -1.92
CA SER A 162 4.11 7.11 -0.58
C SER A 162 5.39 7.58 0.08
N ASN A 163 5.38 7.63 1.40
CA ASN A 163 6.55 7.95 2.20
C ASN A 163 7.05 6.70 2.91
N PHE A 164 8.30 6.76 3.35
CA PHE A 164 8.75 5.84 4.39
C PHE A 164 7.93 6.06 5.66
N ASN A 165 7.89 5.02 6.45
CA ASN A 165 7.24 5.02 7.74
C ASN A 165 7.75 6.13 8.66
N ASP A 166 6.91 6.60 9.57
CA ASP A 166 7.39 7.33 10.74
C ASP A 166 8.29 6.42 11.57
N ALA A 167 9.40 6.95 12.10
CA ALA A 167 10.46 6.14 12.71
C ALA A 167 9.98 5.27 13.88
N ASP A 168 8.93 5.67 14.56
CA ASP A 168 8.39 5.01 15.76
C ASP A 168 7.10 4.21 15.48
N VAL A 169 6.82 3.90 14.21
CA VAL A 169 5.62 3.16 13.80
C VAL A 169 6.02 1.80 13.21
N TYR A 170 5.41 0.74 13.68
CA TYR A 170 5.63 -0.62 13.17
C TYR A 170 5.23 -0.74 11.69
N GLY A 171 5.88 -1.64 10.97
CA GLY A 171 5.62 -1.87 9.54
C GLY A 171 6.38 -0.93 8.61
N CYS A 172 6.01 -0.88 7.35
CA CYS A 172 6.68 -0.13 6.30
C CYS A 172 5.68 0.57 5.37
N GLY A 173 5.82 1.89 5.19
CA GLY A 173 4.99 2.64 4.26
C GLY A 173 3.70 3.22 4.85
N ASN A 174 3.54 3.18 6.17
CA ASN A 174 2.40 3.84 6.82
C ASN A 174 2.48 5.36 6.60
N CYS A 175 1.57 5.90 5.81
CA CYS A 175 1.53 7.32 5.52
C CYS A 175 0.12 7.83 5.22
N CYS A 176 -0.03 9.15 5.30
CA CYS A 176 -1.26 9.83 4.90
C CYS A 176 -0.98 10.79 3.77
N LEU A 177 -1.65 10.57 2.64
CA LEU A 177 -1.67 11.52 1.53
C LEU A 177 -2.90 12.42 1.66
N THR A 178 -2.80 13.66 1.17
CA THR A 178 -3.94 14.57 1.14
C THR A 178 -4.25 14.99 -0.30
N ILE A 179 -5.54 15.13 -0.59
CA ILE A 179 -6.04 15.66 -1.85
C ILE A 179 -6.50 17.09 -1.61
N LYS A 180 -5.89 18.04 -2.31
CA LYS A 180 -6.31 19.45 -2.27
C LYS A 180 -7.68 19.63 -2.91
N SER A 181 -8.44 20.61 -2.40
CA SER A 181 -9.66 21.10 -3.07
C SER A 181 -9.37 21.53 -4.49
N SER A 182 -10.38 21.54 -5.36
CA SER A 182 -10.25 21.91 -6.77
C SER A 182 -9.70 23.34 -6.98
N ASP A 183 -9.88 24.23 -6.01
CA ASP A 183 -9.26 25.56 -5.98
C ASP A 183 -7.86 25.58 -5.33
N GLY A 184 -7.44 24.47 -4.70
CA GLY A 184 -6.14 24.32 -4.06
C GLY A 184 -6.02 24.95 -2.67
N SER A 185 -7.11 25.49 -2.10
CA SER A 185 -7.06 26.31 -0.88
C SER A 185 -6.95 25.50 0.42
N ARG A 186 -7.36 24.22 0.41
CA ARG A 186 -7.38 23.35 1.60
C ARG A 186 -7.06 21.90 1.26
N ASP A 187 -6.73 21.10 2.27
CA ASP A 187 -6.72 19.64 2.18
C ASP A 187 -8.16 19.14 2.32
N ALA A 188 -8.76 18.73 1.20
CA ALA A 188 -10.18 18.41 1.13
C ALA A 188 -10.49 16.96 1.50
N PHE A 189 -9.53 16.04 1.32
CA PHE A 189 -9.73 14.62 1.52
C PHE A 189 -8.42 13.93 1.91
N GLY A 190 -8.49 12.89 2.75
CA GLY A 190 -7.36 12.08 3.20
C GLY A 190 -7.32 10.71 2.52
N ILE A 191 -6.12 10.19 2.31
CA ILE A 191 -5.88 8.80 1.89
C ILE A 191 -4.88 8.20 2.86
N TRP A 192 -5.32 7.22 3.64
CA TRP A 192 -4.48 6.45 4.53
C TRP A 192 -3.91 5.24 3.79
N LEU A 193 -2.59 5.05 3.89
CA LEU A 193 -1.88 3.86 3.46
C LEU A 193 -1.35 3.20 4.74
N ILE A 194 -1.85 2.02 5.05
CA ILE A 194 -1.52 1.30 6.29
C ILE A 194 -0.89 -0.03 5.93
N ASP A 195 0.27 -0.31 6.49
CA ASP A 195 0.87 -1.64 6.42
C ASP A 195 0.11 -2.59 7.33
N SER A 196 -0.58 -3.58 6.74
CA SER A 196 -1.28 -4.63 7.50
C SER A 196 -0.33 -5.71 8.05
N ASN A 197 0.97 -5.53 7.80
CA ASN A 197 2.05 -6.45 8.16
C ASN A 197 2.00 -7.79 7.37
N ASP A 198 2.70 -8.82 7.84
CA ASP A 198 2.81 -10.09 7.13
C ASP A 198 2.40 -11.28 8.01
N TYR A 199 3.34 -11.85 8.77
CA TYR A 199 3.11 -13.06 9.55
C TYR A 199 3.53 -12.88 10.99
N VAL A 200 2.77 -13.50 11.87
CA VAL A 200 3.09 -13.64 13.30
C VAL A 200 3.29 -15.11 13.65
N LYS A 201 4.26 -15.39 14.49
CA LYS A 201 4.48 -16.74 15.02
C LYS A 201 3.53 -17.01 16.18
N ARG A 202 2.68 -18.03 16.04
CA ARG A 202 1.76 -18.49 17.08
C ARG A 202 2.50 -19.22 18.21
N PRO A 203 1.87 -19.34 19.38
CA PRO A 203 2.47 -20.07 20.53
C PRO A 203 2.80 -21.54 20.25
N ASP A 204 2.09 -22.19 19.35
CA ASP A 204 2.35 -23.57 18.92
C ASP A 204 3.49 -23.71 17.90
N GLY A 205 4.08 -22.59 17.48
CA GLY A 205 5.18 -22.49 16.52
C GLY A 205 4.75 -22.40 15.07
N SER A 206 3.47 -22.52 14.76
CA SER A 206 2.93 -22.22 13.43
C SER A 206 2.92 -20.72 13.14
N PHE A 207 2.63 -20.33 11.90
CA PHE A 207 2.45 -18.94 11.51
C PHE A 207 0.99 -18.63 11.23
N GLY A 208 0.58 -17.42 11.54
CA GLY A 208 -0.68 -16.81 11.13
C GLY A 208 -0.42 -15.44 10.53
N TYR A 209 -1.44 -14.82 9.98
CA TYR A 209 -1.34 -13.43 9.52
C TYR A 209 -1.26 -12.50 10.74
N ASP A 210 -0.36 -11.52 10.66
CA ASP A 210 -0.22 -10.48 11.67
C ASP A 210 -1.38 -9.45 11.53
N ARG A 211 -1.39 -8.44 12.37
CA ARG A 211 -2.41 -7.39 12.41
C ARG A 211 -1.77 -6.01 12.33
N VAL A 212 -2.58 -5.00 12.13
CA VAL A 212 -2.17 -3.61 12.37
C VAL A 212 -1.94 -3.43 13.86
N HIS A 213 -0.75 -2.98 14.26
CA HIS A 213 -0.32 -2.87 15.64
C HIS A 213 -0.86 -1.61 16.31
N ALA A 214 -0.88 -1.63 17.66
CA ALA A 214 -1.45 -0.52 18.44
C ALA A 214 -0.76 0.82 18.19
N ASP A 215 0.56 0.84 17.96
CA ASP A 215 1.32 2.04 17.63
C ASP A 215 0.95 2.64 16.27
N GLN A 216 0.61 1.78 15.28
CA GLN A 216 0.08 2.22 13.97
C GLN A 216 -1.31 2.85 14.13
N ILE A 217 -2.18 2.26 14.97
CA ILE A 217 -3.50 2.79 15.28
C ILE A 217 -3.38 4.14 15.99
N GLU A 218 -2.53 4.22 17.02
CA GLU A 218 -2.26 5.49 17.73
C GLU A 218 -1.66 6.55 16.82
N TRP A 219 -0.78 6.17 15.89
CA TRP A 219 -0.23 7.08 14.88
C TRP A 219 -1.34 7.62 13.98
N TYR A 220 -2.21 6.75 13.47
CA TYR A 220 -3.36 7.14 12.66
C TYR A 220 -4.22 8.17 13.41
N GLU A 221 -4.61 7.87 14.66
CA GLU A 221 -5.45 8.75 15.46
C GLU A 221 -4.82 10.13 15.69
N ARG A 222 -3.53 10.15 16.06
CA ARG A 222 -2.80 11.43 16.22
C ARG A 222 -2.75 12.22 14.92
N ARG A 223 -2.51 11.55 13.80
CA ARG A 223 -2.40 12.21 12.51
C ARG A 223 -3.74 12.70 11.99
N ALA A 224 -4.81 11.93 12.16
CA ALA A 224 -6.18 12.34 11.84
C ALA A 224 -6.61 13.58 12.65
N ALA A 225 -6.31 13.61 13.96
CA ALA A 225 -6.56 14.77 14.80
C ALA A 225 -5.80 16.02 14.32
N GLN A 226 -4.52 15.88 13.92
CA GLN A 226 -3.73 16.98 13.36
C GLN A 226 -4.32 17.52 12.04
N LEU A 227 -4.77 16.63 11.15
CA LEU A 227 -5.40 17.04 9.89
C LEU A 227 -6.71 17.79 10.14
N ARG A 228 -7.51 17.32 11.09
CA ARG A 228 -8.75 18.00 11.52
C ARG A 228 -8.47 19.40 12.03
N GLU A 229 -7.50 19.54 12.92
CA GLU A 229 -7.10 20.86 13.46
C GLU A 229 -6.59 21.79 12.35
N ALA A 230 -5.71 21.30 11.48
CA ALA A 230 -5.12 22.09 10.40
C ALA A 230 -6.14 22.58 9.38
N ASN A 231 -7.24 21.85 9.16
CA ASN A 231 -8.27 22.21 8.19
C ASN A 231 -9.48 22.92 8.78
N GLY A 232 -9.53 23.14 10.10
CA GLY A 232 -10.68 23.77 10.77
C GLY A 232 -11.97 22.97 10.65
N GLY A 233 -11.88 21.64 10.42
CA GLY A 233 -12.98 20.71 10.24
C GLY A 233 -12.48 19.30 9.92
N GLU A 234 -13.37 18.40 9.66
CA GLU A 234 -13.06 16.99 9.41
C GLU A 234 -12.90 16.72 7.90
N PRO A 235 -11.67 16.66 7.36
CA PRO A 235 -11.52 16.05 6.05
C PRO A 235 -11.95 14.59 6.16
N LEU A 236 -12.84 14.13 5.29
CA LEU A 236 -13.12 12.72 5.17
C LEU A 236 -11.93 12.01 4.54
N SER A 237 -11.85 10.72 4.74
CA SER A 237 -10.75 9.93 4.23
C SER A 237 -11.21 8.54 3.77
N ILE A 238 -10.37 7.91 2.97
CA ILE A 238 -10.42 6.48 2.68
C ILE A 238 -9.09 5.85 3.08
N LEU A 239 -9.10 4.52 3.22
CA LEU A 239 -7.95 3.76 3.67
C LEU A 239 -7.66 2.62 2.71
N PHE A 240 -6.38 2.38 2.46
CA PHE A 240 -5.86 1.23 1.75
C PHE A 240 -4.94 0.44 2.66
N GLN A 241 -5.16 -0.85 2.75
CA GLN A 241 -4.25 -1.83 3.35
C GLN A 241 -4.43 -3.17 2.62
N HIS A 242 -3.48 -4.08 2.77
CA HIS A 242 -3.53 -5.34 2.05
C HIS A 242 -4.53 -6.31 2.66
N MET A 243 -4.31 -6.75 3.89
CA MET A 243 -5.20 -7.69 4.57
C MET A 243 -6.45 -6.99 5.08
N PRO A 244 -7.64 -7.62 4.95
CA PRO A 244 -8.89 -7.04 5.44
C PRO A 244 -8.94 -6.96 6.97
N VAL A 245 -9.92 -6.23 7.49
CA VAL A 245 -10.20 -6.20 8.93
C VAL A 245 -10.99 -7.44 9.37
N GLN A 246 -10.84 -7.82 10.65
CA GLN A 246 -11.50 -9.00 11.24
C GLN A 246 -13.01 -9.00 11.01
N GLN A 247 -13.63 -7.84 11.02
CA GLN A 247 -15.06 -7.67 10.87
C GLN A 247 -15.61 -8.18 9.53
N GLU A 248 -14.82 -8.24 8.46
CA GLU A 248 -15.29 -8.88 7.23
C GLU A 248 -15.65 -10.35 7.44
N LEU A 249 -14.82 -11.07 8.19
CA LEU A 249 -15.10 -12.46 8.53
C LEU A 249 -16.30 -12.59 9.49
N ASP A 250 -16.39 -11.72 10.49
CA ASP A 250 -17.46 -11.73 11.48
C ASP A 250 -18.85 -11.44 10.91
N MET A 251 -18.87 -10.75 9.76
CA MET A 251 -20.13 -10.46 9.07
C MET A 251 -20.69 -11.64 8.31
N LEU A 252 -19.92 -12.72 8.07
CA LEU A 252 -20.43 -13.94 7.46
C LEU A 252 -21.43 -14.65 8.38
N THR A 253 -22.48 -15.18 7.77
CA THR A 253 -23.50 -15.96 8.48
C THR A 253 -23.68 -17.32 7.82
N GLU A 254 -23.83 -18.38 8.66
CA GLU A 254 -24.14 -19.71 8.16
C GLU A 254 -25.51 -19.71 7.46
N THR A 255 -25.59 -20.33 6.29
CA THR A 255 -26.82 -20.43 5.49
C THR A 255 -27.05 -21.86 5.04
N ALA A 256 -28.31 -22.24 4.84
CA ALA A 256 -28.68 -23.51 4.23
C ALA A 256 -28.84 -23.39 2.69
N GLU A 257 -28.87 -22.17 2.18
CA GLU A 257 -29.04 -21.87 0.75
C GLU A 257 -27.71 -22.06 0.03
N ASN A 258 -27.73 -22.62 -1.16
CA ASN A 258 -26.61 -22.70 -2.06
C ASN A 258 -26.87 -21.75 -3.24
N GLY A 259 -25.84 -21.07 -3.72
CA GLY A 259 -26.00 -20.12 -4.82
C GLY A 259 -24.80 -19.19 -5.03
N GLU A 260 -25.03 -18.12 -5.74
CA GLU A 260 -24.05 -17.04 -5.89
C GLU A 260 -23.77 -16.39 -4.53
N ASN A 261 -22.52 -15.99 -4.30
CA ASN A 261 -22.07 -15.36 -3.06
C ASN A 261 -22.25 -16.23 -1.79
N VAL A 262 -22.24 -17.56 -1.99
CA VAL A 262 -22.20 -18.55 -0.93
C VAL A 262 -20.91 -19.35 -1.03
N ILE A 263 -20.17 -19.46 0.06
CA ILE A 263 -18.91 -20.17 0.15
C ILE A 263 -19.03 -21.39 1.07
N ASP A 264 -18.30 -22.45 0.76
CA ASP A 264 -18.17 -23.63 1.63
C ASP A 264 -16.94 -23.49 2.51
N CYS A 265 -17.13 -23.49 3.82
CA CYS A 265 -16.07 -23.50 4.81
C CYS A 265 -16.17 -24.77 5.63
N GLY A 266 -15.50 -25.84 5.19
CA GLY A 266 -15.42 -27.11 5.92
C GLY A 266 -16.76 -27.88 5.96
N GLY A 267 -17.56 -27.80 4.91
CA GLY A 267 -18.86 -28.47 4.78
C GLY A 267 -20.04 -27.67 5.33
N LYS A 268 -19.82 -26.42 5.72
CA LYS A 268 -20.84 -25.45 6.06
C LYS A 268 -20.84 -24.30 5.08
N LEU A 269 -22.03 -23.84 4.73
CA LEU A 269 -22.19 -22.73 3.79
C LEU A 269 -22.31 -21.42 4.55
N PHE A 270 -21.66 -20.38 4.00
CA PHE A 270 -21.67 -19.03 4.57
C PHE A 270 -21.92 -18.00 3.48
N SER A 271 -22.55 -16.89 3.86
CA SER A 271 -22.75 -15.73 3.00
C SER A 271 -22.84 -14.46 3.84
N PHE A 272 -22.74 -13.31 3.19
CA PHE A 272 -23.09 -12.04 3.83
C PHE A 272 -24.61 -11.79 3.89
N GLY A 273 -25.40 -12.54 3.11
CA GLY A 273 -26.85 -12.31 2.99
C GLY A 273 -27.14 -10.86 2.56
N ASP A 274 -28.10 -10.21 3.22
CA ASP A 274 -28.49 -8.83 2.93
C ASP A 274 -27.41 -7.76 3.25
N LYS A 275 -26.30 -8.15 3.86
CA LYS A 275 -25.17 -7.25 4.13
C LYS A 275 -24.29 -7.05 2.89
N LEU A 276 -24.37 -7.92 1.89
CA LEU A 276 -23.71 -7.75 0.59
C LEU A 276 -24.41 -6.64 -0.19
N ILE A 277 -23.71 -5.53 -0.42
CA ILE A 277 -24.25 -4.39 -1.15
C ILE A 277 -24.06 -4.58 -2.65
N SER A 278 -22.86 -5.03 -3.05
CA SER A 278 -22.54 -5.30 -4.45
C SER A 278 -21.34 -6.24 -4.57
N GLY A 279 -21.11 -6.74 -5.79
CA GLY A 279 -19.96 -7.56 -6.10
C GLY A 279 -20.15 -9.03 -5.75
N ARG A 280 -19.02 -9.72 -5.48
CA ARG A 280 -19.00 -11.20 -5.39
C ARG A 280 -18.12 -11.71 -4.27
N LEU A 281 -18.71 -12.54 -3.40
CA LEU A 281 -18.02 -13.37 -2.43
C LEU A 281 -17.73 -14.73 -3.05
N ARG A 282 -16.46 -15.10 -3.20
CA ARG A 282 -16.03 -16.35 -3.84
C ARG A 282 -15.14 -17.22 -2.97
N GLU A 283 -14.52 -16.62 -1.97
CA GLU A 283 -13.72 -17.32 -0.98
C GLU A 283 -13.92 -16.70 0.41
N ARG A 284 -13.49 -17.45 1.43
CA ARG A 284 -13.57 -16.97 2.81
C ARG A 284 -12.62 -15.79 2.97
N PRO A 285 -13.11 -14.63 3.46
CA PRO A 285 -12.23 -13.53 3.82
C PRO A 285 -11.14 -13.97 4.80
N CYS A 286 -9.92 -13.49 4.56
CA CYS A 286 -8.73 -13.92 5.27
C CYS A 286 -8.08 -12.76 6.05
N PRO A 287 -8.74 -12.29 7.14
CA PRO A 287 -8.21 -11.23 7.99
C PRO A 287 -7.02 -11.72 8.84
N PRO A 288 -6.45 -10.87 9.70
CA PRO A 288 -5.49 -11.27 10.71
C PRO A 288 -5.93 -12.50 11.50
N ASP A 289 -4.96 -13.21 12.08
CA ASP A 289 -5.22 -14.41 12.87
C ASP A 289 -6.25 -14.15 13.97
N GLU A 290 -7.30 -14.96 14.00
CA GLU A 290 -8.42 -14.80 14.95
C GLU A 290 -7.96 -14.79 16.44
N SER A 291 -6.82 -15.40 16.74
CA SER A 291 -6.24 -15.40 18.09
C SER A 291 -5.65 -14.06 18.53
N LEU A 292 -5.47 -13.11 17.60
CA LEU A 292 -4.89 -11.80 17.88
C LEU A 292 -5.92 -10.75 18.31
N ASP A 293 -7.24 -11.03 18.16
CA ASP A 293 -8.32 -10.08 18.46
C ASP A 293 -8.09 -8.70 17.81
N ALA A 294 -8.07 -8.68 16.48
CA ALA A 294 -7.72 -7.50 15.67
C ALA A 294 -8.93 -6.57 15.34
N HIS A 295 -9.87 -6.41 16.28
CA HIS A 295 -11.07 -5.57 16.08
C HIS A 295 -10.84 -4.08 16.35
N ASP A 296 -9.78 -3.72 17.04
CA ASP A 296 -9.49 -2.38 17.52
C ASP A 296 -9.26 -1.34 16.40
N GLN A 297 -8.82 -1.79 15.23
CA GLN A 297 -8.58 -0.91 14.09
C GLN A 297 -9.88 -0.27 13.56
N LEU A 298 -10.92 -1.07 13.27
CA LEU A 298 -12.20 -0.53 12.81
C LEU A 298 -12.89 0.31 13.89
N GLU A 299 -12.78 -0.08 15.16
CA GLU A 299 -13.29 0.71 16.27
C GLU A 299 -12.58 2.07 16.41
N SER A 300 -11.30 2.15 16.04
CA SER A 300 -10.56 3.40 15.95
C SER A 300 -11.11 4.30 14.84
N TRP A 301 -11.36 3.76 13.64
CA TRP A 301 -11.96 4.53 12.55
C TRP A 301 -13.33 5.08 12.90
N LYS A 302 -14.18 4.28 13.56
CA LYS A 302 -15.50 4.73 14.06
C LYS A 302 -15.35 5.86 15.07
N ARG A 303 -14.39 5.77 15.96
CA ARG A 303 -14.13 6.78 17.00
C ARG A 303 -13.61 8.09 16.41
N MET A 304 -12.74 8.02 15.41
CA MET A 304 -12.19 9.20 14.73
C MET A 304 -13.18 9.81 13.73
N GLY A 305 -14.00 9.00 13.07
CA GLY A 305 -15.12 9.43 12.21
C GLY A 305 -14.74 10.03 10.87
N ASP A 306 -13.47 9.96 10.48
CA ASP A 306 -12.97 10.47 9.20
C ASP A 306 -12.96 9.40 8.09
N VAL A 307 -12.65 8.13 8.41
CA VAL A 307 -12.63 7.04 7.43
C VAL A 307 -14.06 6.66 7.05
N ILE A 308 -14.41 6.85 5.78
CA ILE A 308 -15.72 6.49 5.24
C ILE A 308 -15.70 5.15 4.49
N ALA A 309 -14.53 4.73 4.02
CA ALA A 309 -14.34 3.45 3.33
C ALA A 309 -12.91 2.94 3.48
N ALA A 310 -12.76 1.61 3.45
CA ALA A 310 -11.47 0.93 3.37
C ALA A 310 -11.46 -0.07 2.20
N PHE A 311 -10.28 -0.20 1.57
CA PHE A 311 -10.05 -1.02 0.38
C PHE A 311 -8.94 -2.02 0.67
N PHE A 312 -9.21 -3.28 0.34
CA PHE A 312 -8.35 -4.42 0.64
C PHE A 312 -8.01 -5.22 -0.63
N GLY A 313 -6.93 -5.99 -0.54
CA GLY A 313 -6.55 -7.07 -1.43
C GLY A 313 -6.55 -8.40 -0.70
N HIS A 314 -5.49 -9.21 -0.88
CA HIS A 314 -5.20 -10.45 -0.19
C HIS A 314 -6.10 -11.64 -0.60
N ASP A 315 -7.40 -11.43 -0.72
CA ASP A 315 -8.37 -12.42 -1.19
C ASP A 315 -8.50 -12.28 -2.72
N HIS A 316 -7.76 -13.08 -3.47
CA HIS A 316 -7.51 -12.86 -4.90
C HIS A 316 -8.75 -12.89 -5.79
N VAL A 317 -9.81 -13.59 -5.37
CA VAL A 317 -11.02 -13.78 -6.19
C VAL A 317 -12.24 -13.05 -5.65
N ASN A 318 -12.14 -12.45 -4.48
CA ASN A 318 -13.20 -11.63 -3.90
C ASN A 318 -13.26 -10.25 -4.57
N ASP A 319 -14.48 -9.81 -4.84
CA ASP A 319 -14.75 -8.49 -5.39
C ASP A 319 -16.10 -8.01 -4.85
N PHE A 320 -16.13 -7.64 -3.58
CA PHE A 320 -17.39 -7.29 -2.91
C PHE A 320 -17.32 -5.94 -2.20
N HIS A 321 -18.51 -5.45 -1.88
CA HIS A 321 -18.79 -4.29 -1.05
C HIS A 321 -19.78 -4.66 0.04
N ILE A 322 -19.41 -4.42 1.28
CA ILE A 322 -20.25 -4.54 2.47
C ILE A 322 -20.13 -3.26 3.30
N ASN A 323 -21.09 -2.98 4.18
CA ASN A 323 -21.02 -1.87 5.13
C ASN A 323 -20.99 -2.41 6.55
N CYS A 324 -19.97 -2.03 7.30
CA CYS A 324 -19.81 -2.36 8.70
C CYS A 324 -19.90 -1.10 9.54
N ASP A 325 -20.99 -0.95 10.29
CA ASP A 325 -21.21 0.16 11.22
C ASP A 325 -21.05 1.56 10.61
N GLY A 326 -21.42 1.72 9.34
CA GLY A 326 -21.36 3.00 8.62
C GLY A 326 -20.05 3.25 7.86
N ILE A 327 -19.12 2.29 7.87
CA ILE A 327 -17.90 2.30 7.07
C ILE A 327 -18.04 1.27 5.95
N ASP A 328 -17.79 1.69 4.72
CA ASP A 328 -17.81 0.81 3.56
C ASP A 328 -16.52 0.01 3.45
N LEU A 329 -16.62 -1.31 3.33
CA LEU A 329 -15.50 -2.22 3.17
C LEU A 329 -15.54 -2.84 1.78
N TYR A 330 -14.42 -2.73 1.06
CA TYR A 330 -14.30 -3.18 -0.32
C TYR A 330 -13.16 -4.17 -0.47
N GLN A 331 -13.48 -5.38 -0.90
CA GLN A 331 -12.48 -6.30 -1.44
C GLN A 331 -12.26 -6.01 -2.92
N THR A 332 -11.02 -5.92 -3.35
CA THR A 332 -10.64 -5.71 -4.74
C THR A 332 -10.01 -6.98 -5.30
N ILE A 333 -10.52 -7.43 -6.44
CA ILE A 333 -10.00 -8.61 -7.14
C ILE A 333 -8.52 -8.47 -7.48
N GLY A 334 -7.78 -9.57 -7.43
CA GLY A 334 -6.36 -9.61 -7.80
C GLY A 334 -6.10 -9.22 -9.25
N CYS A 335 -5.03 -8.48 -9.48
CA CYS A 335 -4.65 -7.96 -10.80
C CYS A 335 -3.79 -8.95 -11.60
N GLY A 336 -2.88 -9.66 -10.93
CA GLY A 336 -1.84 -10.44 -11.57
C GLY A 336 -2.21 -11.88 -11.89
N TYR A 337 -1.47 -12.47 -12.84
CA TYR A 337 -1.71 -13.83 -13.35
C TYR A 337 -0.78 -14.88 -12.73
N PHE A 338 0.09 -14.51 -11.82
CA PHE A 338 0.98 -15.44 -11.12
C PHE A 338 0.37 -16.07 -9.87
N THR A 339 -0.86 -15.71 -9.56
CA THR A 339 -1.65 -16.27 -8.47
C THR A 339 -2.89 -16.99 -8.98
N TYR A 340 -3.76 -17.46 -8.07
CA TYR A 340 -5.00 -18.14 -8.45
C TYR A 340 -6.09 -17.11 -8.79
N GLY A 341 -7.09 -17.60 -9.51
CA GLY A 341 -8.20 -16.82 -10.03
C GLY A 341 -8.36 -17.01 -11.53
N ARG A 342 -9.49 -16.57 -12.06
CA ARG A 342 -9.79 -16.59 -13.50
C ARG A 342 -10.11 -15.21 -14.05
N GLU A 343 -10.54 -14.33 -13.18
CA GLU A 343 -10.85 -12.94 -13.48
C GLU A 343 -9.79 -12.08 -12.79
N HIS A 344 -9.29 -11.11 -13.50
CA HIS A 344 -8.22 -10.22 -13.06
C HIS A 344 -8.57 -8.77 -13.40
N GLY A 345 -8.17 -7.84 -12.55
CA GLY A 345 -8.49 -6.44 -12.80
C GLY A 345 -8.07 -5.51 -11.67
N GLY A 346 -8.84 -4.47 -11.48
CA GLY A 346 -8.66 -3.49 -10.42
C GLY A 346 -9.96 -2.74 -10.17
N ARG A 347 -9.97 -1.91 -9.15
CA ARG A 347 -11.14 -1.11 -8.76
C ARG A 347 -10.90 0.36 -9.07
N LEU A 348 -11.80 0.95 -9.84
CA LEU A 348 -11.87 2.39 -10.00
C LEU A 348 -12.69 2.98 -8.85
N ILE A 349 -12.15 4.00 -8.20
CA ILE A 349 -12.78 4.72 -7.08
C ILE A 349 -12.87 6.18 -7.50
N ILE A 350 -14.06 6.76 -7.45
CA ILE A 350 -14.28 8.16 -7.80
C ILE A 350 -14.78 8.91 -6.57
N LEU A 351 -13.98 9.87 -6.13
CA LEU A 351 -14.35 10.81 -5.08
C LEU A 351 -14.99 12.05 -5.70
N ASP A 352 -16.00 12.62 -5.03
CA ASP A 352 -16.63 13.86 -5.43
C ASP A 352 -16.43 14.92 -4.35
N GLU A 353 -15.76 16.02 -4.66
CA GLU A 353 -15.56 17.13 -3.73
C GLU A 353 -16.87 17.73 -3.22
N LYS A 354 -17.94 17.66 -4.01
CA LYS A 354 -19.26 18.21 -3.69
C LYS A 354 -20.11 17.27 -2.83
N ASP A 355 -19.84 15.97 -2.90
CA ASP A 355 -20.51 14.93 -2.10
C ASP A 355 -19.47 13.96 -1.55
N PRO A 356 -18.61 14.40 -0.63
CA PRO A 356 -17.42 13.63 -0.24
C PRO A 356 -17.73 12.37 0.57
N ARG A 357 -18.99 12.15 0.97
CA ARG A 357 -19.42 10.90 1.61
C ARG A 357 -19.89 9.84 0.61
N ARG A 358 -20.05 10.20 -0.64
CA ARG A 358 -20.47 9.29 -1.70
C ARG A 358 -19.28 8.85 -2.52
N LEU A 359 -19.05 7.56 -2.54
CA LEU A 359 -18.08 6.92 -3.43
C LEU A 359 -18.80 6.29 -4.62
N GLU A 360 -18.19 6.39 -5.81
CA GLU A 360 -18.56 5.60 -6.98
C GLU A 360 -17.43 4.59 -7.24
N THR A 361 -17.75 3.31 -7.37
CA THR A 361 -16.74 2.27 -7.66
C THR A 361 -17.23 1.35 -8.77
#